data_65a6682874b86d9016e41bc981f50257
#
_entry.id   65a6682874b86d9016e41bc981f50257
#
_cell.length_a   1.000
_cell.length_b   1.000
_cell.length_c   1.000
_cell.angle_alpha   90.00
_cell.angle_beta   90.00
_cell.angle_gamma   90.00
#
_symmetry.space_group_name_H-M   'P 1'
#
loop_
_entity.id
_entity.type
_entity.pdbx_description
1 polymer ?
#
loop_
_entity_poly.entity_id
_entity_poly.type
_entity_poly.pdbx_seq_one_letter_code
_entity_poly.pdbx_strand_id
1 'polypeptide(L)'
;SGLDLAHARQTLAGQQAAAEQIAQLRTELQHALAILFDAPPGQLPQAARNPRLPDLNRLPGVTAGIPADVLARRPDLQAAEMRLRATLAQSDATRASYLPGFNLTSSLGSSSTALRNVLNNPALSLGLGLALPFLNIGEMQRNLQTSRNNYELAVVNFRQALYKALAETENALSARQHVQQQWQFQQQAHVQATRADQLAEVRYRAGAISLKAWLDAQESRRSAALAEQDAALARLQNH
;
A
#
# COMPACT_ATOMS: atom_id res chain seq x y z
N SER A 1 38.06 -19.59 33.58
CA SER A 1 39.18 -18.62 33.43
C SER A 1 38.65 -17.19 33.40
N GLY A 2 39.52 -16.18 33.57
CA GLY A 2 39.11 -14.76 33.43
C GLY A 2 38.55 -14.43 32.06
N LEU A 3 39.01 -15.14 31.03
CA LEU A 3 38.49 -15.04 29.65
C LEU A 3 37.01 -15.49 29.52
N ASP A 4 36.68 -16.60 30.15
CA ASP A 4 35.29 -17.13 30.13
C ASP A 4 34.31 -16.17 30.82
N LEU A 5 34.75 -15.56 31.93
CA LEU A 5 33.97 -14.55 32.64
C LEU A 5 33.78 -13.31 31.77
N ALA A 6 34.80 -12.85 31.07
CA ALA A 6 34.70 -11.70 30.14
C ALA A 6 33.74 -11.99 28.99
N HIS A 7 33.81 -13.15 28.38
CA HIS A 7 32.87 -13.58 27.33
C HIS A 7 31.43 -13.66 27.85
N ALA A 8 31.19 -14.26 29.02
CA ALA A 8 29.85 -14.34 29.60
C ALA A 8 29.26 -12.94 29.87
N ARG A 9 30.08 -12.02 30.41
CA ARG A 9 29.66 -10.63 30.64
C ARG A 9 29.39 -9.87 29.33
N GLN A 10 30.21 -10.06 28.31
CA GLN A 10 29.98 -9.48 26.99
C GLN A 10 28.66 -9.97 26.39
N THR A 11 28.40 -11.27 26.43
CA THR A 11 27.15 -11.86 25.95
C THR A 11 25.95 -11.30 26.71
N LEU A 12 26.03 -11.21 28.06
CA LEU A 12 24.96 -10.64 28.87
C LEU A 12 24.68 -9.18 28.50
N ALA A 13 25.72 -8.35 28.38
CA ALA A 13 25.57 -6.95 28.01
C ALA A 13 24.93 -6.81 26.60
N GLY A 14 25.33 -7.64 25.64
CA GLY A 14 24.71 -7.69 24.31
C GLY A 14 23.23 -8.07 24.35
N GLN A 15 22.86 -9.04 25.19
CA GLN A 15 21.46 -9.43 25.40
C GLN A 15 20.63 -8.31 26.05
N GLN A 16 21.19 -7.61 27.04
CA GLN A 16 20.51 -6.47 27.66
C GLN A 16 20.28 -5.33 26.65
N ALA A 17 21.30 -5.00 25.86
CA ALA A 17 21.16 -3.99 24.81
C ALA A 17 20.09 -4.36 23.77
N ALA A 18 20.04 -5.63 23.34
CA ALA A 18 19.00 -6.11 22.43
C ALA A 18 17.59 -6.05 23.06
N ALA A 19 17.46 -6.34 24.35
CA ALA A 19 16.19 -6.23 25.07
C ALA A 19 15.68 -4.78 25.12
N GLU A 20 16.57 -3.81 25.35
CA GLU A 20 16.20 -2.38 25.33
C GLU A 20 15.77 -1.91 23.95
N GLN A 21 16.44 -2.36 22.87
CA GLN A 21 16.00 -2.06 21.50
C GLN A 21 14.60 -2.60 21.20
N ILE A 22 14.30 -3.82 21.64
CA ILE A 22 12.95 -4.41 21.47
C ILE A 22 11.92 -3.63 22.30
N ALA A 23 12.26 -3.20 23.52
CA ALA A 23 11.39 -2.40 24.36
C ALA A 23 11.07 -1.04 23.74
N GLN A 24 12.07 -0.37 23.15
CA GLN A 24 11.88 0.87 22.40
C GLN A 24 10.96 0.66 21.19
N LEU A 25 11.26 -0.31 20.33
CA LEU A 25 10.44 -0.62 19.16
C LEU A 25 8.99 -0.94 19.54
N ARG A 26 8.79 -1.71 20.62
CA ARG A 26 7.46 -1.99 21.16
C ARG A 26 6.72 -0.71 21.53
N THR A 27 7.39 0.23 22.17
CA THR A 27 6.80 1.51 22.59
C THR A 27 6.40 2.34 21.36
N GLU A 28 7.29 2.43 20.36
CA GLU A 28 7.00 3.12 19.09
C GLU A 28 5.79 2.52 18.36
N LEU A 29 5.72 1.19 18.26
CA LEU A 29 4.59 0.50 17.64
C LEU A 29 3.29 0.68 18.44
N GLN A 30 3.37 0.74 19.78
CA GLN A 30 2.21 1.04 20.60
C GLN A 30 1.71 2.47 20.40
N HIS A 31 2.60 3.45 20.24
CA HIS A 31 2.23 4.82 19.90
C HIS A 31 1.60 4.90 18.50
N ALA A 32 2.19 4.23 17.51
CA ALA A 32 1.62 4.17 16.15
C ALA A 32 0.22 3.51 16.16
N LEU A 33 0.07 2.44 16.93
CA LEU A 33 -1.22 1.76 17.06
C LEU A 33 -2.27 2.64 17.75
N ALA A 34 -1.89 3.43 18.75
CA ALA A 34 -2.81 4.35 19.44
C ALA A 34 -3.43 5.35 18.47
N ILE A 35 -2.67 5.86 17.51
CA ILE A 35 -3.17 6.78 16.47
C ILE A 35 -4.27 6.12 15.63
N LEU A 36 -4.15 4.82 15.32
CA LEU A 36 -5.19 4.09 14.56
C LEU A 36 -6.51 3.92 15.35
N PHE A 37 -6.44 4.01 16.68
CA PHE A 37 -7.62 4.00 17.55
C PHE A 37 -8.11 5.40 17.95
N ASP A 38 -7.60 6.44 17.28
CA ASP A 38 -7.90 7.85 17.61
C ASP A 38 -7.65 8.16 19.10
N ALA A 39 -6.56 7.60 19.66
CA ALA A 39 -6.20 7.73 21.06
C ALA A 39 -4.79 8.35 21.21
N PRO A 40 -4.56 9.14 22.28
CA PRO A 40 -3.24 9.67 22.54
C PRO A 40 -2.25 8.55 22.92
N PRO A 41 -0.93 8.77 22.72
CA PRO A 41 0.10 7.82 23.10
C PRO A 41 -0.07 7.35 24.55
N GLY A 42 0.03 6.04 24.78
CA GLY A 42 -0.15 5.42 26.11
C GLY A 42 -1.59 5.01 26.47
N GLN A 43 -2.61 5.38 25.70
CA GLN A 43 -4.02 5.04 25.93
C GLN A 43 -4.53 3.96 24.96
N LEU A 44 -3.81 2.84 24.87
CA LEU A 44 -4.28 1.71 24.06
C LEU A 44 -5.38 0.91 24.78
N PRO A 45 -6.39 0.40 24.04
CA PRO A 45 -7.31 -0.59 24.55
C PRO A 45 -6.57 -1.81 25.12
N GLN A 46 -7.08 -2.40 26.20
CA GLN A 46 -6.40 -3.50 26.90
C GLN A 46 -6.14 -4.72 25.99
N ALA A 47 -7.02 -4.99 25.03
CA ALA A 47 -6.87 -6.04 24.02
C ALA A 47 -5.68 -5.79 23.06
N ALA A 48 -5.30 -4.55 22.82
CA ALA A 48 -4.21 -4.17 21.91
C ALA A 48 -2.84 -4.06 22.64
N ARG A 49 -2.80 -4.12 23.98
CA ARG A 49 -1.56 -3.96 24.74
C ARG A 49 -0.59 -5.15 24.64
N ASN A 50 -1.13 -6.35 24.52
CA ASN A 50 -0.35 -7.60 24.45
C ASN A 50 -0.94 -8.52 23.36
N PRO A 51 -0.81 -8.17 22.08
CA PRO A 51 -1.28 -9.02 21.01
C PRO A 51 -0.47 -10.33 20.99
N ARG A 52 -1.16 -11.46 20.83
CA ARG A 52 -0.51 -12.75 20.53
C ARG A 52 -0.63 -13.00 19.03
N LEU A 53 0.41 -13.56 18.46
CA LEU A 53 0.33 -14.04 17.08
C LEU A 53 -0.79 -15.07 16.95
N PRO A 54 -1.66 -14.97 15.94
CA PRO A 54 -2.68 -15.95 15.68
C PRO A 54 -2.03 -17.32 15.36
N ASP A 55 -2.80 -18.39 15.55
CA ASP A 55 -2.35 -19.73 15.16
C ASP A 55 -2.21 -19.80 13.63
N LEU A 56 -0.97 -19.88 13.16
CA LEU A 56 -0.61 -19.93 11.75
C LEU A 56 -1.20 -21.13 11.00
N ASN A 57 -1.59 -22.18 11.72
CA ASN A 57 -2.20 -23.38 11.13
C ASN A 57 -3.71 -23.19 10.86
N ARG A 58 -4.32 -22.15 11.42
CA ARG A 58 -5.74 -21.82 11.25
C ARG A 58 -5.98 -20.73 10.20
N LEU A 59 -4.94 -20.29 9.52
CA LEU A 59 -5.09 -19.30 8.45
C LEU A 59 -5.90 -19.90 7.29
N PRO A 60 -6.91 -19.20 6.75
CA PRO A 60 -7.73 -19.67 5.65
C PRO A 60 -6.89 -19.95 4.41
N GLY A 61 -7.23 -20.99 3.67
CA GLY A 61 -6.57 -21.29 2.40
C GLY A 61 -6.90 -20.22 1.35
N VAL A 62 -5.90 -19.61 0.72
CA VAL A 62 -6.11 -18.79 -0.47
C VAL A 62 -5.94 -19.66 -1.70
N THR A 63 -6.97 -19.76 -2.52
CA THR A 63 -6.91 -20.50 -3.80
C THR A 63 -6.01 -19.77 -4.78
N ALA A 64 -4.99 -20.45 -5.28
CA ALA A 64 -4.19 -19.95 -6.39
C ALA A 64 -5.04 -19.99 -7.66
N GLY A 65 -4.98 -18.96 -8.44
CA GLY A 65 -5.78 -18.78 -9.66
C GLY A 65 -6.76 -17.64 -9.47
N ILE A 66 -6.31 -16.42 -9.79
CA ILE A 66 -7.15 -15.24 -9.71
C ILE A 66 -7.77 -15.05 -11.08
N PRO A 67 -9.09 -15.26 -11.24
CA PRO A 67 -9.79 -14.89 -12.47
C PRO A 67 -9.58 -13.39 -12.74
N ALA A 68 -9.55 -13.00 -14.01
CA ALA A 68 -9.48 -11.59 -14.44
C ALA A 68 -10.51 -10.71 -13.71
N ASP A 69 -11.64 -11.28 -13.31
CA ASP A 69 -12.69 -10.62 -12.52
C ASP A 69 -12.22 -10.07 -11.17
N VAL A 70 -11.24 -10.69 -10.52
CA VAL A 70 -10.70 -10.19 -9.25
C VAL A 70 -9.84 -8.95 -9.47
N LEU A 71 -9.07 -8.93 -10.57
CA LEU A 71 -8.31 -7.73 -10.97
C LEU A 71 -9.25 -6.58 -11.33
N ALA A 72 -10.38 -6.86 -11.98
CA ALA A 72 -11.40 -5.86 -12.29
C ALA A 72 -12.08 -5.26 -11.05
N ARG A 73 -12.04 -5.94 -9.90
CA ARG A 73 -12.57 -5.42 -8.62
C ARG A 73 -11.58 -4.52 -7.86
N ARG A 74 -10.33 -4.42 -8.29
CA ARG A 74 -9.34 -3.56 -7.65
C ARG A 74 -9.72 -2.09 -7.81
N PRO A 75 -9.86 -1.30 -6.70
CA PRO A 75 -10.27 0.10 -6.79
C PRO A 75 -9.28 0.99 -7.54
N ASP A 76 -7.98 0.67 -7.48
CA ASP A 76 -6.94 1.39 -8.20
C ASP A 76 -7.04 1.23 -9.72
N LEU A 77 -7.37 0.02 -10.20
CA LEU A 77 -7.62 -0.24 -11.62
C LEU A 77 -8.92 0.40 -12.10
N GLN A 78 -9.99 0.34 -11.29
CA GLN A 78 -11.24 1.05 -11.58
C GLN A 78 -11.01 2.56 -11.68
N ALA A 79 -10.25 3.14 -10.77
CA ALA A 79 -9.90 4.57 -10.82
C ALA A 79 -9.07 4.91 -12.07
N ALA A 80 -8.12 4.06 -12.47
CA ALA A 80 -7.33 4.24 -13.68
C ALA A 80 -8.20 4.15 -14.95
N GLU A 81 -9.15 3.22 -14.99
CA GLU A 81 -10.12 3.10 -16.08
C GLU A 81 -11.02 4.33 -16.18
N MET A 82 -11.54 4.83 -15.06
CA MET A 82 -12.38 6.03 -15.05
C MET A 82 -11.61 7.26 -15.54
N ARG A 83 -10.32 7.39 -15.18
CA ARG A 83 -9.46 8.46 -15.71
C ARG A 83 -9.26 8.35 -17.22
N LEU A 84 -9.06 7.14 -17.73
CA LEU A 84 -8.97 6.89 -19.17
C LEU A 84 -10.26 7.28 -19.89
N ARG A 85 -11.42 6.87 -19.37
CA ARG A 85 -12.74 7.25 -19.91
C ARG A 85 -12.97 8.76 -19.86
N ALA A 86 -12.57 9.42 -18.77
CA ALA A 86 -12.66 10.87 -18.65
C ALA A 86 -11.80 11.58 -19.71
N THR A 87 -10.59 11.09 -19.99
CA THR A 87 -9.71 11.64 -21.03
C THR A 87 -10.30 11.44 -22.44
N LEU A 88 -10.96 10.30 -22.69
CA LEU A 88 -11.66 10.05 -23.95
C LEU A 88 -12.82 11.04 -24.11
N ALA A 89 -13.67 11.19 -23.08
CA ALA A 89 -14.78 12.15 -23.10
C ALA A 89 -14.27 13.59 -23.29
N GLN A 90 -13.14 13.96 -22.68
CA GLN A 90 -12.52 15.26 -22.90
C GLN A 90 -12.04 15.44 -24.35
N SER A 91 -11.52 14.39 -24.97
CA SER A 91 -11.14 14.41 -26.39
C SER A 91 -12.34 14.61 -27.29
N ASP A 92 -13.45 13.94 -27.02
CA ASP A 92 -14.70 14.10 -27.75
C ASP A 92 -15.30 15.51 -27.52
N ALA A 93 -15.26 16.03 -26.30
CA ALA A 93 -15.69 17.41 -25.99
C ALA A 93 -14.85 18.45 -26.73
N THR A 94 -13.51 18.25 -26.79
CA THR A 94 -12.62 19.12 -27.58
C THR A 94 -12.99 19.10 -29.07
N ARG A 95 -13.31 17.92 -29.61
CA ARG A 95 -13.75 17.80 -30.99
C ARG A 95 -15.11 18.48 -31.24
N ALA A 96 -16.05 18.29 -30.31
CA ALA A 96 -17.37 18.89 -30.35
C ALA A 96 -17.35 20.43 -30.22
N SER A 97 -16.37 20.99 -29.48
CA SER A 97 -16.25 22.44 -29.30
C SER A 97 -15.96 23.23 -30.59
N TYR A 98 -15.51 22.55 -31.64
CA TYR A 98 -15.28 23.15 -32.94
C TYR A 98 -16.48 23.00 -33.91
N LEU A 99 -17.60 22.41 -33.46
CA LEU A 99 -18.84 22.42 -34.21
C LEU A 99 -19.52 23.80 -34.16
N PRO A 100 -20.33 24.19 -35.17
CA PRO A 100 -21.07 25.42 -35.13
C PRO A 100 -21.96 25.54 -33.91
N GLY A 101 -21.83 26.64 -33.16
CA GLY A 101 -22.67 26.93 -32.03
C GLY A 101 -23.78 27.90 -32.36
N PHE A 102 -25.02 27.59 -31.99
CA PHE A 102 -26.18 28.46 -32.14
C PHE A 102 -26.61 28.99 -30.77
N ASN A 103 -26.67 30.32 -30.65
CA ASN A 103 -27.12 30.98 -29.44
C ASN A 103 -28.39 31.76 -29.72
N LEU A 104 -29.47 31.43 -29.03
CA LEU A 104 -30.70 32.23 -29.00
C LEU A 104 -30.76 33.02 -27.69
N THR A 105 -30.79 34.33 -27.82
CA THR A 105 -30.96 35.24 -26.68
C THR A 105 -32.31 35.90 -26.74
N SER A 106 -32.98 35.97 -25.63
CA SER A 106 -34.23 36.71 -25.50
C SER A 106 -34.14 37.61 -24.26
N SER A 107 -34.44 38.87 -24.40
CA SER A 107 -34.57 39.77 -23.28
C SER A 107 -35.87 40.57 -23.37
N LEU A 108 -36.58 40.61 -22.25
CA LEU A 108 -37.75 41.41 -22.05
C LEU A 108 -37.42 42.46 -20.98
N GLY A 109 -37.53 43.73 -21.35
CA GLY A 109 -37.26 44.83 -20.44
C GLY A 109 -38.26 45.95 -20.63
N SER A 110 -38.31 46.86 -19.68
CA SER A 110 -39.03 48.11 -19.78
C SER A 110 -38.17 49.19 -19.19
N SER A 111 -38.07 50.32 -19.84
CA SER A 111 -37.32 51.47 -19.34
C SER A 111 -38.17 52.72 -19.36
N SER A 112 -38.11 53.51 -18.27
CA SER A 112 -38.81 54.77 -18.15
C SER A 112 -38.04 55.71 -17.20
N THR A 113 -38.11 57.01 -17.50
CA THR A 113 -37.56 58.06 -16.62
C THR A 113 -38.44 58.31 -15.39
N ALA A 114 -39.67 57.80 -15.35
CA ALA A 114 -40.58 57.89 -14.23
C ALA A 114 -41.10 56.51 -13.84
N LEU A 115 -41.05 56.14 -12.56
CA LEU A 115 -41.37 54.84 -12.03
C LEU A 115 -42.80 54.36 -12.41
N ARG A 116 -43.75 55.29 -12.46
CA ARG A 116 -45.14 55.00 -12.82
C ARG A 116 -45.34 54.58 -14.27
N ASN A 117 -44.35 54.84 -15.15
CA ASN A 117 -44.46 54.54 -16.56
C ASN A 117 -43.58 53.37 -16.98
N VAL A 118 -42.98 52.64 -16.06
CA VAL A 118 -42.09 51.50 -16.34
C VAL A 118 -42.79 50.39 -17.13
N LEU A 119 -44.06 50.19 -16.95
CA LEU A 119 -44.85 49.17 -17.64
C LEU A 119 -45.41 49.64 -19.00
N ASN A 120 -45.30 50.94 -19.31
CA ASN A 120 -45.90 51.50 -20.51
C ASN A 120 -44.99 51.44 -21.75
N ASN A 121 -43.73 51.02 -21.57
CA ASN A 121 -42.77 50.93 -22.66
C ASN A 121 -42.02 49.58 -22.66
N PRO A 122 -42.72 48.45 -22.87
CA PRO A 122 -42.12 47.16 -22.94
C PRO A 122 -41.26 47.02 -24.23
N ALA A 123 -40.03 46.52 -24.10
CA ALA A 123 -39.13 46.20 -25.18
C ALA A 123 -38.81 44.69 -25.14
N LEU A 124 -39.07 44.01 -26.26
CA LEU A 124 -38.66 42.62 -26.45
C LEU A 124 -37.54 42.59 -27.47
N SER A 125 -36.40 41.99 -27.10
CA SER A 125 -35.29 41.79 -28.01
C SER A 125 -35.08 40.29 -28.20
N LEU A 126 -35.00 39.84 -29.45
CA LEU A 126 -34.63 38.50 -29.84
C LEU A 126 -33.35 38.58 -30.66
N GLY A 127 -32.35 37.79 -30.26
CA GLY A 127 -31.06 37.72 -30.98
C GLY A 127 -30.71 36.29 -31.32
N LEU A 128 -30.33 36.01 -32.54
CA LEU A 128 -29.75 34.74 -32.98
C LEU A 128 -28.28 34.97 -33.32
N GLY A 129 -27.38 34.27 -32.57
CA GLY A 129 -25.95 34.29 -32.81
C GLY A 129 -25.48 32.95 -33.38
N LEU A 130 -24.56 33.01 -34.36
CA LEU A 130 -23.87 31.86 -34.92
C LEU A 130 -22.38 31.97 -34.62
N ALA A 131 -21.83 31.01 -33.88
CA ALA A 131 -20.39 30.90 -33.61
C ALA A 131 -19.80 29.82 -34.51
N LEU A 132 -18.70 30.13 -35.21
CA LEU A 132 -18.00 29.25 -36.15
C LEU A 132 -16.54 29.04 -35.69
N PRO A 133 -16.27 28.31 -34.61
CA PRO A 133 -14.90 28.17 -34.01
C PRO A 133 -13.95 27.42 -34.93
N PHE A 134 -14.45 26.59 -35.88
CA PHE A 134 -13.63 25.84 -36.81
C PHE A 134 -12.88 26.72 -37.83
N LEU A 135 -13.21 27.99 -37.96
CA LEU A 135 -12.51 28.93 -38.86
C LEU A 135 -11.05 29.17 -38.46
N ASN A 136 -10.73 28.97 -37.19
CA ASN A 136 -9.32 29.01 -36.68
C ASN A 136 -8.65 27.64 -36.85
N ILE A 137 -8.40 27.23 -38.12
CA ILE A 137 -7.90 25.89 -38.50
C ILE A 137 -6.61 25.54 -37.78
N GLY A 138 -5.66 26.47 -37.64
CA GLY A 138 -4.36 26.23 -37.01
C GLY A 138 -4.45 25.93 -35.50
N GLU A 139 -5.33 26.62 -34.79
CA GLU A 139 -5.61 26.38 -33.39
C GLU A 139 -6.39 25.07 -33.19
N MET A 140 -7.40 24.85 -33.98
CA MET A 140 -8.20 23.63 -34.01
C MET A 140 -7.30 22.39 -34.14
N GLN A 141 -6.41 22.38 -35.15
CA GLN A 141 -5.48 21.25 -35.36
C GLN A 141 -4.56 21.00 -34.17
N ARG A 142 -3.96 22.06 -33.59
CA ARG A 142 -3.10 21.91 -32.40
C ARG A 142 -3.88 21.35 -31.21
N ASN A 143 -5.07 21.86 -30.94
CA ASN A 143 -5.88 21.45 -29.80
C ASN A 143 -6.39 20.00 -29.98
N LEU A 144 -6.78 19.62 -31.16
CA LEU A 144 -7.15 18.23 -31.48
C LEU A 144 -5.95 17.28 -31.34
N GLN A 145 -4.76 17.67 -31.81
CA GLN A 145 -3.54 16.88 -31.65
C GLN A 145 -3.14 16.74 -30.19
N THR A 146 -3.18 17.84 -29.41
CA THR A 146 -2.90 17.81 -27.97
C THR A 146 -3.88 16.90 -27.23
N SER A 147 -5.16 17.01 -27.55
CA SER A 147 -6.20 16.16 -26.93
C SER A 147 -5.99 14.68 -27.25
N ARG A 148 -5.61 14.36 -28.49
CA ARG A 148 -5.26 13.00 -28.88
C ARG A 148 -4.03 12.47 -28.15
N ASN A 149 -2.97 13.29 -28.07
CA ASN A 149 -1.76 12.91 -27.32
C ASN A 149 -2.06 12.65 -25.84
N ASN A 150 -2.92 13.46 -25.23
CA ASN A 150 -3.36 13.26 -23.84
C ASN A 150 -4.13 11.93 -23.67
N TYR A 151 -4.97 11.58 -24.61
CA TYR A 151 -5.65 10.27 -24.59
C TYR A 151 -4.66 9.11 -24.76
N GLU A 152 -3.72 9.20 -25.69
CA GLU A 152 -2.68 8.17 -25.90
C GLU A 152 -1.82 8.01 -24.63
N LEU A 153 -1.46 9.11 -23.98
CA LEU A 153 -0.77 9.08 -22.68
C LEU A 153 -1.62 8.38 -21.60
N ALA A 154 -2.92 8.65 -21.54
CA ALA A 154 -3.83 8.00 -20.58
C ALA A 154 -3.93 6.49 -20.82
N VAL A 155 -3.90 6.04 -22.10
CA VAL A 155 -3.87 4.61 -22.46
C VAL A 155 -2.58 3.96 -21.94
N VAL A 156 -1.42 4.62 -22.10
CA VAL A 156 -0.14 4.11 -21.58
C VAL A 156 -0.16 4.02 -20.06
N ASN A 157 -0.67 5.05 -19.37
CA ASN A 157 -0.78 5.07 -17.91
C ASN A 157 -1.71 3.97 -17.38
N PHE A 158 -2.85 3.73 -18.04
CA PHE A 158 -3.75 2.63 -17.69
C PHE A 158 -3.07 1.27 -17.86
N ARG A 159 -2.36 1.06 -18.97
CA ARG A 159 -1.60 -0.17 -19.23
C ARG A 159 -0.52 -0.40 -18.19
N GLN A 160 0.19 0.66 -17.79
CA GLN A 160 1.18 0.59 -16.73
C GLN A 160 0.56 0.21 -15.38
N ALA A 161 -0.58 0.81 -15.03
CA ALA A 161 -1.31 0.46 -13.81
C ALA A 161 -1.74 -1.01 -13.81
N LEU A 162 -2.24 -1.51 -14.96
CA LEU A 162 -2.63 -2.91 -15.13
C LEU A 162 -1.44 -3.86 -14.95
N TYR A 163 -0.32 -3.58 -15.61
CA TYR A 163 0.88 -4.43 -15.49
C TYR A 163 1.46 -4.41 -14.09
N LYS A 164 1.43 -3.26 -13.42
CA LYS A 164 1.82 -3.15 -12.02
C LYS A 164 0.93 -4.00 -11.12
N ALA A 165 -0.37 -3.94 -11.30
CA ALA A 165 -1.32 -4.73 -10.53
C ALA A 165 -1.14 -6.25 -10.73
N LEU A 166 -0.87 -6.68 -11.97
CA LEU A 166 -0.54 -8.06 -12.28
C LEU A 166 0.76 -8.50 -11.58
N ALA A 167 1.83 -7.70 -11.70
CA ALA A 167 3.11 -8.00 -11.07
C ALA A 167 3.00 -8.07 -9.53
N GLU A 168 2.26 -7.17 -8.90
CA GLU A 168 2.00 -7.19 -7.46
C GLU A 168 1.28 -8.46 -7.03
N THR A 169 0.30 -8.91 -7.81
CA THR A 169 -0.46 -10.12 -7.53
C THR A 169 0.41 -11.37 -7.66
N GLU A 170 1.18 -11.48 -8.74
CA GLU A 170 2.11 -12.60 -8.96
C GLU A 170 3.20 -12.62 -7.88
N ASN A 171 3.75 -11.47 -7.53
CA ASN A 171 4.74 -11.36 -6.46
C ASN A 171 4.16 -11.78 -5.11
N ALA A 172 2.93 -11.41 -4.78
CA ALA A 172 2.28 -11.81 -3.53
C ALA A 172 2.04 -13.33 -3.47
N LEU A 173 1.59 -13.94 -4.57
CA LEU A 173 1.39 -15.38 -4.66
C LEU A 173 2.72 -16.15 -4.55
N SER A 174 3.76 -15.68 -5.25
CA SER A 174 5.11 -16.26 -5.19
C SER A 174 5.70 -16.11 -3.78
N ALA A 175 5.62 -14.92 -3.19
CA ALA A 175 6.11 -14.65 -1.85
C ALA A 175 5.44 -15.58 -0.82
N ARG A 176 4.13 -15.80 -0.93
CA ARG A 176 3.41 -16.72 -0.04
C ARG A 176 3.98 -18.12 -0.04
N GLN A 177 4.30 -18.67 -1.22
CA GLN A 177 4.87 -20.02 -1.34
C GLN A 177 6.27 -20.07 -0.71
N HIS A 178 7.12 -19.08 -1.03
CA HIS A 178 8.49 -19.05 -0.55
C HIS A 178 8.58 -18.77 0.96
N VAL A 179 7.77 -17.87 1.49
CA VAL A 179 7.72 -17.57 2.93
C VAL A 179 7.22 -18.78 3.72
N GLN A 180 6.26 -19.54 3.19
CA GLN A 180 5.82 -20.80 3.81
C GLN A 180 6.96 -21.82 3.91
N GLN A 181 7.73 -22.00 2.84
CA GLN A 181 8.88 -22.92 2.82
C GLN A 181 10.00 -22.43 3.74
N GLN A 182 10.28 -21.13 3.72
CA GLN A 182 11.28 -20.52 4.59
C GLN A 182 10.95 -20.74 6.08
N TRP A 183 9.69 -20.55 6.48
CA TRP A 183 9.26 -20.82 7.84
C TRP A 183 9.47 -22.30 8.22
N GLN A 184 9.15 -23.24 7.34
CA GLN A 184 9.38 -24.69 7.60
C GLN A 184 10.86 -24.99 7.82
N PHE A 185 11.76 -24.40 6.99
CA PHE A 185 13.20 -24.61 7.16
C PHE A 185 13.74 -23.95 8.42
N GLN A 186 13.25 -22.76 8.79
CA GLN A 186 13.65 -22.12 10.05
C GLN A 186 13.17 -22.93 11.28
N GLN A 187 11.98 -23.50 11.22
CA GLN A 187 11.49 -24.40 12.26
C GLN A 187 12.40 -25.63 12.42
N GLN A 188 12.79 -26.25 11.30
CA GLN A 188 13.73 -27.36 11.34
C GLN A 188 15.10 -26.95 11.90
N ALA A 189 15.62 -25.80 11.49
CA ALA A 189 16.87 -25.26 12.00
C ALA A 189 16.83 -25.03 13.52
N HIS A 190 15.74 -24.44 14.04
CA HIS A 190 15.55 -24.25 15.48
C HIS A 190 15.49 -25.57 16.24
N VAL A 191 14.79 -26.59 15.73
CA VAL A 191 14.77 -27.93 16.34
C VAL A 191 16.17 -28.53 16.41
N GLN A 192 16.98 -28.46 15.35
CA GLN A 192 18.34 -28.99 15.34
C GLN A 192 19.27 -28.18 16.24
N ALA A 193 19.16 -26.85 16.26
CA ALA A 193 19.94 -26.00 17.16
C ALA A 193 19.61 -26.28 18.65
N THR A 194 18.34 -26.51 18.97
CA THR A 194 17.92 -26.93 20.32
C THR A 194 18.54 -28.27 20.72
N ARG A 195 18.57 -29.23 19.81
CA ARG A 195 19.21 -30.51 20.05
C ARG A 195 20.71 -30.39 20.23
N ALA A 196 21.36 -29.55 19.44
CA ALA A 196 22.80 -29.29 19.55
C ALA A 196 23.16 -28.63 20.90
N ASP A 197 22.37 -27.66 21.38
CA ASP A 197 22.54 -27.05 22.69
C ASP A 197 22.41 -28.06 23.82
N GLN A 198 21.39 -28.91 23.80
CA GLN A 198 21.20 -30.00 24.79
C GLN A 198 22.40 -30.95 24.83
N LEU A 199 22.90 -31.35 23.66
CA LEU A 199 24.08 -32.21 23.58
C LEU A 199 25.36 -31.52 24.08
N ALA A 200 25.52 -30.25 23.77
CA ALA A 200 26.62 -29.42 24.24
C ALA A 200 26.59 -29.26 25.76
N GLU A 201 25.41 -29.05 26.37
CA GLU A 201 25.22 -28.98 27.82
C GLU A 201 25.69 -30.28 28.50
N VAL A 202 25.26 -31.43 27.99
CA VAL A 202 25.68 -32.75 28.56
C VAL A 202 27.19 -32.93 28.47
N ARG A 203 27.80 -32.61 27.32
CA ARG A 203 29.27 -32.69 27.14
C ARG A 203 30.04 -31.72 28.04
N TYR A 204 29.53 -30.51 28.22
CA TYR A 204 30.15 -29.55 29.13
C TYR A 204 30.13 -30.04 30.57
N ARG A 205 28.97 -30.54 31.04
CA ARG A 205 28.85 -31.12 32.40
C ARG A 205 29.75 -32.33 32.63
N ALA A 206 30.02 -33.10 31.54
CA ALA A 206 30.98 -34.19 31.55
C ALA A 206 32.45 -33.73 31.43
N GLY A 207 32.74 -32.44 31.33
CA GLY A 207 34.08 -31.90 31.13
C GLY A 207 34.67 -32.10 29.73
N ALA A 208 33.86 -32.55 28.76
CA ALA A 208 34.35 -32.91 27.43
C ALA A 208 34.46 -31.72 26.44
N ILE A 209 33.84 -30.58 26.75
CA ILE A 209 33.94 -29.35 25.97
C ILE A 209 34.11 -28.14 26.89
N SER A 210 34.59 -27.03 26.31
CA SER A 210 34.73 -25.76 27.03
C SER A 210 33.37 -25.07 27.28
N LEU A 211 33.30 -24.18 28.28
CA LEU A 211 32.14 -23.31 28.50
C LEU A 211 31.82 -22.49 27.24
N LYS A 212 32.85 -21.98 26.56
CA LYS A 212 32.66 -21.22 25.32
C LYS A 212 31.90 -22.00 24.28
N ALA A 213 32.26 -23.27 24.06
CA ALA A 213 31.60 -24.11 23.06
C ALA A 213 30.10 -24.35 23.40
N TRP A 214 29.76 -24.49 24.69
CA TRP A 214 28.36 -24.56 25.09
C TRP A 214 27.63 -23.23 24.92
N LEU A 215 28.21 -22.09 25.30
CA LEU A 215 27.63 -20.77 25.11
C LEU A 215 27.39 -20.47 23.60
N ASP A 216 28.31 -20.86 22.74
CA ASP A 216 28.18 -20.72 21.28
C ASP A 216 26.95 -21.56 20.78
N ALA A 217 26.72 -22.75 21.31
CA ALA A 217 25.55 -23.58 21.01
C ALA A 217 24.23 -22.94 21.49
N GLN A 218 24.23 -22.35 22.69
CA GLN A 218 23.08 -21.61 23.23
C GLN A 218 22.74 -20.39 22.36
N GLU A 219 23.76 -19.64 21.94
CA GLU A 219 23.57 -18.48 21.05
C GLU A 219 23.02 -18.90 19.69
N SER A 220 23.53 -20.01 19.13
CA SER A 220 23.00 -20.58 17.89
C SER A 220 21.52 -20.97 18.02
N ARG A 221 21.12 -21.62 19.12
CA ARG A 221 19.72 -21.94 19.40
C ARG A 221 18.85 -20.69 19.50
N ARG A 222 19.33 -19.65 20.21
CA ARG A 222 18.61 -18.41 20.37
C ARG A 222 18.41 -17.69 19.03
N SER A 223 19.47 -17.61 18.23
CA SER A 223 19.40 -17.02 16.89
C SER A 223 18.43 -17.77 15.97
N ALA A 224 18.45 -19.10 16.02
CA ALA A 224 17.50 -19.93 15.26
C ALA A 224 16.04 -19.73 15.73
N ALA A 225 15.82 -19.56 17.04
CA ALA A 225 14.48 -19.28 17.58
C ALA A 225 13.94 -17.92 17.10
N LEU A 226 14.79 -16.89 17.09
CA LEU A 226 14.41 -15.58 16.56
C LEU A 226 14.12 -15.64 15.07
N ALA A 227 14.96 -16.30 14.29
CA ALA A 227 14.75 -16.47 12.85
C ALA A 227 13.45 -17.23 12.52
N GLU A 228 13.07 -18.22 13.33
CA GLU A 228 11.76 -18.89 13.20
C GLU A 228 10.59 -17.92 13.47
N GLN A 229 10.69 -17.10 14.53
CA GLN A 229 9.66 -16.11 14.85
C GLN A 229 9.52 -15.04 13.78
N ASP A 230 10.64 -14.54 13.23
CA ASP A 230 10.64 -13.59 12.13
C ASP A 230 10.00 -14.19 10.87
N ALA A 231 10.32 -15.44 10.54
CA ALA A 231 9.70 -16.14 9.44
C ALA A 231 8.20 -16.42 9.67
N ALA A 232 7.78 -16.67 10.90
CA ALA A 232 6.38 -16.81 11.27
C ALA A 232 5.62 -15.49 11.10
N LEU A 233 6.21 -14.37 11.49
CA LEU A 233 5.65 -13.04 11.29
C LEU A 233 5.56 -12.70 9.80
N ALA A 234 6.61 -12.94 9.03
CA ALA A 234 6.60 -12.75 7.58
C ALA A 234 5.50 -13.58 6.89
N ARG A 235 5.27 -14.81 7.34
CA ARG A 235 4.17 -15.66 6.86
C ARG A 235 2.81 -15.04 7.16
N LEU A 236 2.62 -14.45 8.33
CA LEU A 236 1.39 -13.79 8.70
C LEU A 236 1.14 -12.51 7.86
N GLN A 237 2.20 -11.73 7.62
CA GLN A 237 2.12 -10.51 6.82
C GLN A 237 1.82 -10.75 5.34
N ASN A 238 2.22 -11.93 4.83
CA ASN A 238 2.00 -12.33 3.44
C ASN A 238 0.69 -13.11 3.22
N HIS A 239 -0.11 -13.29 4.26
CA HIS A 239 -1.39 -13.98 4.18
C HIS A 239 -2.52 -13.02 3.86
#